data_d755d30c71b86f3d453946e1efeb1e5a
#
_entry.id   d755d30c71b86f3d453946e1efeb1e5a
#
_cell.length_a   1.000
_cell.length_b   1.000
_cell.length_c   1.000
_cell.angle_alpha   90.00
_cell.angle_beta   90.00
_cell.angle_gamma   90.00
#
_symmetry.space_group_name_H-M   'P 1'
#
loop_
_entity.id
_entity.type
_entity.pdbx_description
1 polymer ?
#
loop_
_entity_poly.entity_id
_entity_poly.type
_entity_poly.pdbx_seq_one_letter_code
_entity_poly.pdbx_strand_id
1 'polypeptide(L)'
;ELVRIAVNRVLPVLWMLPQMLSDGGLQRFLDSGIPWKMLKIHPQLNPLAWQCGSRRLQKVVRLSKQLNLPLLIHTGESPGCYPSLFERAIRYNPSVTFILAHGRPLDETISLMRKYPNVLTDTAFMPVKHVAKLCHFGLAHRILWGTDVPIQRYYSRKEDIVVYYKKRLCELRDVVSNEHYETIMSNT
;
A
#
# COMPACT_ATOMS: atom_id res chain seq x y z
N GLU A 1 -12.70 16.37 9.05
CA GLU A 1 -13.36 17.47 8.29
C GLU A 1 -13.22 17.31 6.79
N LEU A 2 -12.01 17.10 6.25
CA LEU A 2 -11.77 16.87 4.81
C LEU A 2 -12.66 15.78 4.21
N VAL A 3 -12.82 14.65 4.91
CA VAL A 3 -13.66 13.54 4.45
C VAL A 3 -15.15 13.95 4.35
N ARG A 4 -15.62 14.81 5.25
CA ARG A 4 -17.00 15.32 5.22
C ARG A 4 -17.24 16.30 4.07
N ILE A 5 -16.22 17.09 3.70
CA ILE A 5 -16.32 18.10 2.63
C ILE A 5 -16.12 17.47 1.25
N ALA A 6 -15.29 16.43 1.14
CA ALA A 6 -14.87 15.80 -0.11
C ALA A 6 -15.24 14.30 -0.19
N VAL A 7 -16.47 13.96 0.23
CA VAL A 7 -16.97 12.56 0.38
C VAL A 7 -16.68 11.65 -0.83
N ASN A 8 -16.69 12.21 -2.04
CA ASN A 8 -16.45 11.46 -3.27
C ASN A 8 -15.03 11.63 -3.85
N ARG A 9 -14.14 12.37 -3.18
CA ARG A 9 -12.80 12.69 -3.68
C ARG A 9 -11.68 12.24 -2.76
N VAL A 10 -12.00 11.93 -1.48
CA VAL A 10 -11.04 11.52 -0.47
C VAL A 10 -11.47 10.20 0.13
N LEU A 11 -10.67 9.16 -0.07
CA LEU A 11 -10.87 7.84 0.52
C LEU A 11 -10.02 7.73 1.79
N PRO A 12 -10.64 7.71 2.99
CA PRO A 12 -9.90 7.71 4.24
C PRO A 12 -9.24 6.36 4.51
N VAL A 13 -7.96 6.40 4.90
CA VAL A 13 -7.17 5.24 5.30
C VAL A 13 -6.92 5.29 6.80
N LEU A 14 -7.24 4.23 7.53
CA LEU A 14 -6.96 4.14 8.96
C LEU A 14 -5.54 3.62 9.18
N TRP A 15 -4.65 4.50 9.61
CA TRP A 15 -3.31 4.10 10.00
C TRP A 15 -3.35 3.43 11.38
N MET A 16 -3.10 2.12 11.38
CA MET A 16 -3.13 1.28 12.57
C MET A 16 -1.86 1.47 13.40
N LEU A 17 -2.01 2.04 14.59
CA LEU A 17 -0.95 2.09 15.58
C LEU A 17 -1.09 0.91 16.55
N PRO A 18 0.03 0.33 17.04
CA PRO A 18 -0.04 -0.81 17.97
C PRO A 18 -0.87 -0.55 19.22
N GLN A 19 -0.86 0.68 19.71
CA GLN A 19 -1.60 1.13 20.89
C GLN A 19 -3.12 1.08 20.68
N MET A 20 -3.60 1.27 19.45
CA MET A 20 -5.04 1.20 19.14
C MET A 20 -5.63 -0.20 19.34
N LEU A 21 -4.77 -1.24 19.31
CA LEU A 21 -5.18 -2.65 19.48
C LEU A 21 -5.28 -3.07 20.94
N SER A 22 -4.88 -2.21 21.87
CA SER A 22 -5.08 -2.32 23.30
C SER A 22 -6.16 -1.31 23.77
N ASP A 23 -6.85 -1.62 24.84
CA ASP A 23 -7.68 -0.68 25.63
C ASP A 23 -8.86 0.00 24.89
N GLY A 24 -9.48 -0.67 23.93
CA GLY A 24 -10.66 -0.14 23.22
C GLY A 24 -10.38 1.07 22.31
N GLY A 25 -9.11 1.46 22.16
CA GLY A 25 -8.73 2.61 21.33
C GLY A 25 -9.20 2.49 19.88
N LEU A 26 -9.22 1.28 19.32
CA LEU A 26 -9.70 1.02 17.97
C LEU A 26 -11.19 1.36 17.80
N GLN A 27 -12.03 1.03 18.81
CA GLN A 27 -13.49 1.23 18.71
C GLN A 27 -13.84 2.70 18.47
N ARG A 28 -13.12 3.64 19.08
CA ARG A 28 -13.34 5.08 18.86
C ARG A 28 -13.16 5.50 17.41
N PHE A 29 -12.23 4.87 16.68
CA PHE A 29 -12.00 5.16 15.26
C PHE A 29 -13.07 4.51 14.38
N LEU A 30 -13.52 3.32 14.74
CA LEU A 30 -14.61 2.64 14.03
C LEU A 30 -15.93 3.37 14.22
N ASP A 31 -16.20 3.87 15.41
CA ASP A 31 -17.43 4.62 15.76
C ASP A 31 -17.39 6.10 15.34
N SER A 32 -16.28 6.55 14.74
CA SER A 32 -16.10 7.96 14.32
C SER A 32 -17.05 8.43 13.22
N GLY A 33 -17.79 7.53 12.59
CA GLY A 33 -18.62 7.82 11.41
C GLY A 33 -17.81 8.10 10.13
N ILE A 34 -16.48 7.92 10.18
CA ILE A 34 -15.61 8.01 8.99
C ILE A 34 -15.73 6.71 8.19
N PRO A 35 -16.10 6.77 6.88
CA PRO A 35 -16.24 5.61 6.03
C PRO A 35 -14.85 5.08 5.58
N TRP A 36 -14.12 4.47 6.50
CA TRP A 36 -12.78 3.93 6.22
C TRP A 36 -12.79 3.02 4.99
N LYS A 37 -11.80 3.17 4.13
CA LYS A 37 -11.67 2.41 2.87
C LYS A 37 -10.46 1.49 2.85
N MET A 38 -9.54 1.67 3.79
CA MET A 38 -8.31 0.88 3.87
C MET A 38 -7.73 0.93 5.28
N LEU A 39 -7.04 -0.12 5.69
CA LEU A 39 -6.17 -0.12 6.87
C LEU A 39 -4.71 0.02 6.42
N LYS A 40 -3.87 0.72 7.19
CA LYS A 40 -2.43 0.85 6.93
C LYS A 40 -1.63 0.45 8.16
N ILE A 41 -0.57 -0.36 7.97
CA ILE A 41 0.48 -0.60 8.96
C ILE A 41 1.83 -0.11 8.44
N HIS A 42 2.70 0.30 9.37
CA HIS A 42 4.04 0.80 9.04
C HIS A 42 5.09 0.06 9.88
N PRO A 43 5.60 -1.09 9.39
CA PRO A 43 6.52 -1.92 10.15
C PRO A 43 7.83 -1.23 10.53
N GLN A 44 8.36 -0.34 9.70
CA GLN A 44 9.58 0.40 10.01
C GLN A 44 9.47 1.25 11.28
N LEU A 45 8.29 1.84 11.54
CA LEU A 45 8.06 2.67 12.72
C LEU A 45 7.75 1.85 13.97
N ASN A 46 7.28 0.61 13.81
CA ASN A 46 6.88 -0.29 14.89
C ASN A 46 7.26 -1.74 14.57
N PRO A 47 8.55 -2.06 14.39
CA PRO A 47 8.96 -3.35 13.84
C PRO A 47 8.51 -4.54 14.68
N LEU A 48 8.62 -4.47 16.01
CA LEU A 48 8.21 -5.57 16.90
C LEU A 48 6.70 -5.81 16.90
N ALA A 49 5.90 -4.77 16.68
CA ALA A 49 4.45 -4.90 16.68
C ALA A 49 3.91 -5.64 15.45
N TRP A 50 4.57 -5.48 14.30
CA TRP A 50 4.11 -5.98 13.02
C TRP A 50 4.91 -7.19 12.50
N GLN A 51 5.71 -7.82 13.37
CA GLN A 51 6.44 -9.03 13.01
C GLN A 51 5.50 -10.16 12.59
N CYS A 52 6.01 -11.02 11.68
CA CYS A 52 5.34 -12.25 11.29
C CYS A 52 4.94 -13.07 12.53
N GLY A 53 3.67 -13.45 12.60
CA GLY A 53 3.14 -14.23 13.73
C GLY A 53 2.78 -13.42 14.97
N SER A 54 3.07 -12.12 15.02
CA SER A 54 2.65 -11.29 16.16
C SER A 54 1.14 -11.27 16.31
N ARG A 55 0.66 -11.26 17.57
CA ARG A 55 -0.78 -11.16 17.87
C ARG A 55 -1.38 -9.87 17.31
N ARG A 56 -0.60 -8.78 17.23
CA ARG A 56 -1.05 -7.49 16.68
C ARG A 56 -1.28 -7.56 15.18
N LEU A 57 -0.34 -8.11 14.42
CA LEU A 57 -0.52 -8.31 12.98
C LEU A 57 -1.75 -9.20 12.72
N GLN A 58 -1.90 -10.31 13.45
CA GLN A 58 -3.07 -11.19 13.31
C GLN A 58 -4.40 -10.47 13.61
N LYS A 59 -4.43 -9.58 14.63
CA LYS A 59 -5.63 -8.76 14.92
C LYS A 59 -5.97 -7.83 13.77
N VAL A 60 -4.98 -7.13 13.18
CA VAL A 60 -5.22 -6.23 12.04
C VAL A 60 -5.67 -6.98 10.80
N VAL A 61 -5.07 -8.13 10.50
CA VAL A 61 -5.49 -8.97 9.36
C VAL A 61 -6.93 -9.47 9.55
N ARG A 62 -7.30 -9.91 10.77
CA ARG A 62 -8.69 -10.28 11.07
C ARG A 62 -9.65 -9.11 10.93
N LEU A 63 -9.27 -7.93 11.40
CA LEU A 63 -10.06 -6.71 11.25
C LEU A 63 -10.27 -6.35 9.78
N SER A 64 -9.19 -6.39 8.98
CA SER A 64 -9.25 -6.19 7.53
C SER A 64 -10.27 -7.13 6.88
N LYS A 65 -10.24 -8.41 7.24
CA LYS A 65 -11.21 -9.40 6.77
C LYS A 65 -12.65 -9.09 7.23
N GLN A 66 -12.85 -8.76 8.51
CA GLN A 66 -14.17 -8.48 9.08
C GLN A 66 -14.82 -7.24 8.46
N LEU A 67 -14.03 -6.21 8.20
CA LEU A 67 -14.49 -4.95 7.62
C LEU A 67 -14.51 -4.97 6.08
N ASN A 68 -14.01 -6.04 5.46
CA ASN A 68 -13.78 -6.14 4.01
C ASN A 68 -12.96 -4.95 3.47
N LEU A 69 -11.92 -4.56 4.21
CA LEU A 69 -11.02 -3.47 3.83
C LEU A 69 -9.64 -4.02 3.44
N PRO A 70 -9.00 -3.51 2.38
CA PRO A 70 -7.62 -3.87 2.05
C PRO A 70 -6.65 -3.44 3.16
N LEU A 71 -5.54 -4.16 3.26
CA LEU A 71 -4.45 -3.86 4.19
C LEU A 71 -3.21 -3.38 3.43
N LEU A 72 -2.91 -2.08 3.56
CA LEU A 72 -1.70 -1.47 3.04
C LEU A 72 -0.54 -1.70 4.03
N ILE A 73 0.53 -2.30 3.56
CA ILE A 73 1.73 -2.59 4.35
C ILE A 73 2.90 -1.80 3.77
N HIS A 74 3.51 -0.92 4.58
CA HIS A 74 4.76 -0.27 4.17
C HIS A 74 5.84 -1.34 3.95
N THR A 75 6.44 -1.37 2.77
CA THR A 75 7.53 -2.30 2.42
C THR A 75 8.79 -1.56 1.98
N GLY A 76 9.94 -2.20 2.14
CA GLY A 76 11.24 -1.62 1.82
C GLY A 76 12.38 -2.48 2.32
N GLU A 77 13.59 -2.00 2.15
CA GLU A 77 14.83 -2.68 2.51
C GLU A 77 15.20 -2.52 4.00
N SER A 78 14.38 -1.81 4.77
CA SER A 78 14.58 -1.66 6.22
C SER A 78 14.21 -2.95 6.97
N PRO A 79 14.87 -3.29 8.08
CA PRO A 79 14.51 -4.42 8.92
C PRO A 79 13.02 -4.42 9.28
N GLY A 80 12.36 -5.57 9.13
CA GLY A 80 10.93 -5.73 9.41
C GLY A 80 9.99 -5.29 8.27
N CYS A 81 10.51 -4.73 7.15
CA CYS A 81 9.71 -4.22 6.03
C CYS A 81 9.78 -5.09 4.77
N TYR A 82 10.56 -6.16 4.76
CA TYR A 82 10.66 -7.05 3.61
C TYR A 82 9.31 -7.72 3.31
N PRO A 83 8.83 -7.71 2.06
CA PRO A 83 7.56 -8.33 1.66
C PRO A 83 7.42 -9.79 2.10
N SER A 84 8.48 -10.59 2.00
CA SER A 84 8.52 -12.00 2.39
C SER A 84 8.13 -12.26 3.85
N LEU A 85 8.37 -11.30 4.74
CA LEU A 85 7.98 -11.40 6.16
C LEU A 85 6.46 -11.47 6.35
N PHE A 86 5.68 -11.01 5.39
CA PHE A 86 4.22 -11.03 5.42
C PHE A 86 3.60 -12.20 4.66
N GLU A 87 4.43 -13.03 3.99
CA GLU A 87 3.96 -14.16 3.17
C GLU A 87 3.03 -15.09 3.94
N ARG A 88 3.36 -15.42 5.20
CA ARG A 88 2.49 -16.25 6.03
C ARG A 88 1.10 -15.63 6.24
N ALA A 89 1.04 -14.32 6.52
CA ALA A 89 -0.23 -13.63 6.69
C ALA A 89 -1.04 -13.61 5.39
N ILE A 90 -0.40 -13.36 4.27
CA ILE A 90 -1.00 -13.36 2.92
C ILE A 90 -1.56 -14.75 2.59
N ARG A 91 -0.74 -15.79 2.73
CA ARG A 91 -1.09 -17.18 2.38
C ARG A 91 -2.33 -17.68 3.11
N TYR A 92 -2.42 -17.39 4.42
CA TYR A 92 -3.52 -17.88 5.25
C TYR A 92 -4.78 -16.99 5.25
N ASN A 93 -4.76 -15.88 4.50
CA ASN A 93 -5.88 -14.96 4.40
C ASN A 93 -6.17 -14.56 2.93
N PRO A 94 -6.54 -15.53 2.06
CA PRO A 94 -6.72 -15.26 0.63
C PRO A 94 -7.89 -14.31 0.31
N SER A 95 -8.82 -14.11 1.25
CA SER A 95 -9.92 -13.15 1.11
C SER A 95 -9.56 -11.72 1.50
N VAL A 96 -8.35 -11.48 2.02
CA VAL A 96 -7.86 -10.14 2.35
C VAL A 96 -7.00 -9.64 1.19
N THR A 97 -7.28 -8.45 0.69
CA THR A 97 -6.40 -7.78 -0.27
C THR A 97 -5.23 -7.14 0.47
N PHE A 98 -4.01 -7.54 0.14
CA PHE A 98 -2.79 -6.96 0.68
C PHE A 98 -2.15 -6.04 -0.36
N ILE A 99 -1.86 -4.80 0.02
CA ILE A 99 -1.15 -3.84 -0.83
C ILE A 99 0.24 -3.62 -0.25
N LEU A 100 1.27 -4.00 -1.00
CA LEU A 100 2.66 -3.80 -0.64
C LEU A 100 3.07 -2.38 -1.09
N ALA A 101 3.04 -1.42 -0.17
CA ALA A 101 3.40 -0.04 -0.49
C ALA A 101 4.87 0.03 -0.97
N HIS A 102 5.11 0.78 -2.04
CA HIS A 102 6.42 0.98 -2.67
C HIS A 102 6.97 -0.24 -3.43
N GLY A 103 6.43 -1.45 -3.22
CA GLY A 103 6.83 -2.69 -3.89
C GLY A 103 8.34 -3.00 -3.81
N ARG A 104 8.95 -2.81 -2.65
CA ARG A 104 10.40 -3.00 -2.43
C ARG A 104 10.70 -3.98 -1.29
N PRO A 105 11.71 -4.83 -1.44
CA PRO A 105 12.50 -5.15 -2.65
C PRO A 105 11.63 -5.71 -3.78
N LEU A 106 11.98 -5.34 -5.03
CA LEU A 106 11.16 -5.66 -6.19
C LEU A 106 11.01 -7.16 -6.42
N ASP A 107 12.08 -7.93 -6.30
CA ASP A 107 12.05 -9.38 -6.61
C ASP A 107 11.18 -10.15 -5.61
N GLU A 108 11.17 -9.76 -4.33
CA GLU A 108 10.25 -10.31 -3.33
C GLU A 108 8.80 -9.94 -3.64
N THR A 109 8.55 -8.68 -4.03
CA THR A 109 7.23 -8.19 -4.44
C THR A 109 6.70 -8.97 -5.64
N ILE A 110 7.51 -9.14 -6.70
CA ILE A 110 7.15 -9.96 -7.87
C ILE A 110 6.84 -11.39 -7.46
N SER A 111 7.69 -11.99 -6.60
CA SER A 111 7.49 -13.37 -6.12
C SER A 111 6.14 -13.52 -5.44
N LEU A 112 5.79 -12.63 -4.51
CA LEU A 112 4.51 -12.69 -3.80
C LEU A 112 3.32 -12.41 -4.72
N MET A 113 3.41 -11.41 -5.60
CA MET A 113 2.33 -11.09 -6.54
C MET A 113 2.06 -12.24 -7.53
N ARG A 114 3.09 -12.96 -7.98
CA ARG A 114 2.91 -14.13 -8.85
C ARG A 114 2.31 -15.32 -8.12
N LYS A 115 2.65 -15.48 -6.84
CA LYS A 115 2.21 -16.62 -6.02
C LYS A 115 0.80 -16.42 -5.45
N TYR A 116 0.43 -15.19 -5.14
CA TYR A 116 -0.82 -14.86 -4.44
C TYR A 116 -1.64 -13.82 -5.21
N PRO A 117 -2.84 -14.17 -5.68
CA PRO A 117 -3.69 -13.26 -6.47
C PRO A 117 -4.22 -12.06 -5.67
N ASN A 118 -4.25 -12.17 -4.34
CA ASN A 118 -4.70 -11.13 -3.41
C ASN A 118 -3.62 -10.13 -3.00
N VAL A 119 -2.47 -10.11 -3.72
CA VAL A 119 -1.37 -9.16 -3.47
C VAL A 119 -1.30 -8.14 -4.59
N LEU A 120 -1.34 -6.87 -4.22
CA LEU A 120 -1.16 -5.69 -5.06
C LEU A 120 0.08 -4.91 -4.60
N THR A 121 0.49 -3.94 -5.40
CA THR A 121 1.51 -2.95 -5.02
C THR A 121 1.16 -1.56 -5.54
N ASP A 122 1.79 -0.51 -5.00
CA ASP A 122 1.70 0.84 -5.53
C ASP A 122 3.02 1.31 -6.17
N THR A 123 2.96 2.43 -6.90
CA THR A 123 4.10 3.02 -7.60
C THR A 123 4.85 4.09 -6.80
N ALA A 124 4.42 4.38 -5.56
CA ALA A 124 5.07 5.40 -4.74
C ALA A 124 6.55 5.06 -4.51
N PHE A 125 7.44 5.98 -4.83
CA PHE A 125 8.90 5.81 -4.78
C PHE A 125 9.46 4.63 -5.60
N MET A 126 8.64 3.96 -6.42
CA MET A 126 9.08 2.87 -7.27
C MET A 126 9.70 3.44 -8.56
N PRO A 127 10.95 3.10 -8.95
CA PRO A 127 11.50 3.48 -10.25
C PRO A 127 10.61 2.99 -11.40
N VAL A 128 10.42 3.81 -12.45
CA VAL A 128 9.53 3.45 -13.58
C VAL A 128 9.95 2.16 -14.29
N LYS A 129 11.26 1.87 -14.35
CA LYS A 129 11.81 0.60 -14.86
C LYS A 129 11.32 -0.63 -14.06
N HIS A 130 11.02 -0.46 -12.76
CA HIS A 130 10.47 -1.52 -11.92
C HIS A 130 8.98 -1.74 -12.22
N VAL A 131 8.25 -0.65 -12.49
CA VAL A 131 6.86 -0.76 -12.96
C VAL A 131 6.80 -1.49 -14.31
N ALA A 132 7.67 -1.14 -15.25
CA ALA A 132 7.79 -1.84 -16.54
C ALA A 132 8.10 -3.33 -16.34
N LYS A 133 9.00 -3.69 -15.41
CA LYS A 133 9.30 -5.09 -15.08
C LYS A 133 8.07 -5.83 -14.52
N LEU A 134 7.27 -5.20 -13.66
CA LEU A 134 6.01 -5.77 -13.17
C LEU A 134 5.03 -6.00 -14.33
N CYS A 135 4.88 -5.04 -15.25
CA CYS A 135 4.04 -5.16 -16.44
C CYS A 135 4.51 -6.32 -17.33
N HIS A 136 5.82 -6.48 -17.53
CA HIS A 136 6.39 -7.60 -18.28
C HIS A 136 6.00 -8.97 -17.69
N PHE A 137 5.82 -9.07 -16.37
CA PHE A 137 5.31 -10.27 -15.71
C PHE A 137 3.78 -10.40 -15.74
N GLY A 138 3.06 -9.56 -16.49
CA GLY A 138 1.59 -9.59 -16.59
C GLY A 138 0.87 -9.08 -15.34
N LEU A 139 1.54 -8.27 -14.50
CA LEU A 139 1.02 -7.83 -13.20
C LEU A 139 0.42 -6.42 -13.23
N ALA A 140 0.28 -5.77 -14.39
CA ALA A 140 -0.23 -4.41 -14.54
C ALA A 140 -1.57 -4.19 -13.84
N HIS A 141 -2.49 -5.17 -13.93
CA HIS A 141 -3.82 -5.15 -13.32
C HIS A 141 -3.82 -5.19 -11.78
N ARG A 142 -2.66 -5.28 -11.15
CA ARG A 142 -2.47 -5.29 -9.68
C ARG A 142 -1.48 -4.22 -9.22
N ILE A 143 -1.23 -3.23 -10.05
CA ILE A 143 -0.44 -2.06 -9.72
C ILE A 143 -1.39 -0.87 -9.53
N LEU A 144 -1.23 -0.14 -8.43
CA LEU A 144 -1.96 1.08 -8.13
C LEU A 144 -1.03 2.28 -8.39
N TRP A 145 -1.54 3.36 -8.98
CA TRP A 145 -0.79 4.60 -9.01
C TRP A 145 -0.76 5.21 -7.60
N GLY A 146 0.43 5.36 -7.01
CA GLY A 146 0.65 5.93 -5.68
C GLY A 146 1.73 7.01 -5.70
N THR A 147 1.61 8.01 -4.84
CA THR A 147 2.53 9.13 -4.75
C THR A 147 3.23 9.25 -3.40
N ASP A 148 2.60 8.78 -2.34
CA ASP A 148 3.03 8.97 -0.94
C ASP A 148 3.27 10.44 -0.58
N VAL A 149 2.44 11.35 -1.15
CA VAL A 149 2.45 12.79 -0.81
C VAL A 149 2.00 12.96 0.66
N PRO A 150 2.67 13.80 1.47
CA PRO A 150 3.71 14.78 1.10
C PRO A 150 5.16 14.30 1.33
N ILE A 151 5.39 13.00 1.54
CA ILE A 151 6.72 12.46 1.91
C ILE A 151 7.78 12.80 0.86
N GLN A 152 7.43 12.78 -0.43
CA GLN A 152 8.34 13.18 -1.50
C GLN A 152 8.97 14.56 -1.30
N ARG A 153 8.25 15.48 -0.68
CA ARG A 153 8.72 16.84 -0.40
C ARG A 153 9.95 16.88 0.53
N TYR A 154 10.10 15.88 1.39
CA TYR A 154 11.28 15.77 2.27
C TYR A 154 12.54 15.37 1.50
N TYR A 155 12.40 14.64 0.39
CA TYR A 155 13.52 14.16 -0.41
C TYR A 155 13.84 15.10 -1.57
N SER A 156 12.85 15.81 -2.14
CA SER A 156 13.00 16.73 -3.27
C SER A 156 12.50 18.14 -2.91
N ARG A 157 13.28 18.84 -2.08
CA ARG A 157 12.90 20.18 -1.56
C ARG A 157 12.86 21.29 -2.62
N LYS A 158 13.46 21.08 -3.80
CA LYS A 158 13.66 22.12 -4.83
C LYS A 158 12.63 22.06 -5.95
N GLU A 159 11.94 20.95 -6.14
CA GLU A 159 11.01 20.76 -7.25
C GLU A 159 9.55 20.91 -6.77
N ASP A 160 8.73 21.61 -7.55
CA ASP A 160 7.30 21.65 -7.32
C ASP A 160 6.72 20.24 -7.43
N ILE A 161 5.90 19.84 -6.45
CA ILE A 161 5.39 18.48 -6.32
C ILE A 161 4.49 18.08 -7.50
N VAL A 162 3.75 19.03 -8.07
CA VAL A 162 2.89 18.80 -9.23
C VAL A 162 3.73 18.56 -10.48
N VAL A 163 4.80 19.36 -10.65
CA VAL A 163 5.76 19.20 -11.75
C VAL A 163 6.45 17.84 -11.66
N TYR A 164 6.91 17.47 -10.47
CA TYR A 164 7.50 16.16 -10.22
C TYR A 164 6.60 15.01 -10.66
N TYR A 165 5.33 14.99 -10.21
CA TYR A 165 4.43 13.88 -10.56
C TYR A 165 3.97 13.90 -12.02
N LYS A 166 3.81 15.07 -12.64
CA LYS A 166 3.58 15.15 -14.09
C LYS A 166 4.73 14.51 -14.89
N LYS A 167 5.97 14.82 -14.51
CA LYS A 167 7.15 14.19 -15.10
C LYS A 167 7.14 12.67 -14.91
N ARG A 168 6.85 12.21 -13.71
CA ARG A 168 6.73 10.76 -13.40
C ARG A 168 5.68 10.05 -14.26
N LEU A 169 4.54 10.68 -14.50
CA LEU A 169 3.49 10.14 -15.37
C LEU A 169 3.95 10.05 -16.83
N CYS A 170 4.67 11.07 -17.34
CA CYS A 170 5.28 11.01 -18.68
C CYS A 170 6.29 9.86 -18.76
N GLU A 171 7.25 9.80 -17.81
CA GLU A 171 8.24 8.72 -17.74
C GLU A 171 7.60 7.34 -17.71
N LEU A 172 6.49 7.17 -16.97
CA LEU A 172 5.77 5.91 -16.92
C LEU A 172 5.16 5.56 -18.27
N ARG A 173 4.52 6.53 -18.94
CA ARG A 173 3.92 6.35 -20.27
C ARG A 173 4.95 5.99 -21.33
N ASP A 174 6.19 6.47 -21.20
CA ASP A 174 7.27 6.18 -22.13
C ASP A 174 7.83 4.75 -21.98
N VAL A 175 7.68 4.10 -20.81
CA VAL A 175 8.30 2.80 -20.53
C VAL A 175 7.34 1.62 -20.48
N VAL A 176 6.01 1.88 -20.43
CA VAL A 176 4.99 0.83 -20.48
C VAL A 176 4.10 0.99 -21.71
N SER A 177 3.40 -0.06 -22.14
CA SER A 177 2.41 0.06 -23.20
C SER A 177 1.26 0.96 -22.79
N ASN A 178 0.54 1.57 -23.75
CA ASN A 178 -0.64 2.37 -23.47
C ASN A 178 -1.70 1.57 -22.69
N GLU A 179 -1.90 0.30 -23.04
CA GLU A 179 -2.82 -0.60 -22.33
C GLU A 179 -2.43 -0.77 -20.85
N HIS A 180 -1.15 -1.02 -20.56
CA HIS A 180 -0.66 -1.13 -19.19
C HIS A 180 -0.80 0.20 -18.43
N TYR A 181 -0.50 1.32 -19.09
CA TYR A 181 -0.66 2.65 -18.49
C TYR A 181 -2.11 2.89 -18.06
N GLU A 182 -3.06 2.72 -18.98
CA GLU A 182 -4.48 2.90 -18.69
C GLU A 182 -4.98 1.93 -17.60
N THR A 183 -4.50 0.67 -17.63
CA THR A 183 -4.80 -0.32 -16.60
C THR A 183 -4.35 0.16 -15.22
N ILE A 184 -3.10 0.62 -15.08
CA ILE A 184 -2.56 1.12 -13.81
C ILE A 184 -3.35 2.33 -13.32
N MET A 185 -3.66 3.27 -14.21
CA MET A 185 -4.39 4.48 -13.86
C MET A 185 -5.85 4.21 -13.47
N SER A 186 -6.49 3.18 -14.03
CA SER A 186 -7.86 2.78 -13.72
C SER A 186 -8.00 1.96 -12.43
N ASN A 187 -6.93 1.34 -11.95
CA ASN A 187 -6.93 0.56 -10.71
C ASN A 187 -6.93 1.44 -9.43
N THR A 188 -6.72 2.76 -9.58
CA THR A 188 -6.46 3.69 -8.45
C THR A 188 -7.69 4.34 -7.88
#